data_9da11c53cc595bca39b86bcebce4c93a
#
_entry.id   9da11c53cc595bca39b86bcebce4c93a
#
_cell.length_a   1.000
_cell.length_b   1.000
_cell.length_c   1.000
_cell.angle_alpha   90.00
_cell.angle_beta   90.00
_cell.angle_gamma   90.00
#
_symmetry.space_group_name_H-M   'P 1'
#
loop_
_entity.id
_entity.type
_entity.pdbx_description
1 polymer ?
#
loop_
_entity_poly.entity_id
_entity_poly.type
_entity_poly.pdbx_seq_one_letter_code
_entity_poly.pdbx_strand_id
1 'polypeptide(L)'
;MTQQQISKLLDVPDRTLRDWKKSRQRLYSLLESISYDDAKEKINVVDIDDVVIFDPRNYSNNLFWQTNEVSEQKAYAIISNYLSTMNDSDIKTLCNQFGKNIVKSVLKDRYKKMYAQGYISTSGMDIPLSGKYDQNEMYKQVLGVINDC
;
A
#
# COMPACT_ATOMS: atom_id res chain seq x y z
N MET A 1 -12.50 12.03 13.95
CA MET A 1 -11.58 10.88 13.68
C MET A 1 -10.77 10.54 14.92
N THR A 2 -10.43 9.28 15.09
CA THR A 2 -9.46 8.84 16.11
C THR A 2 -8.03 9.18 15.67
N GLN A 3 -7.07 9.17 16.60
CA GLN A 3 -5.66 9.41 16.28
C GLN A 3 -5.13 8.44 15.22
N GLN A 4 -5.49 7.16 15.31
CA GLN A 4 -5.09 6.16 14.32
C GLN A 4 -5.67 6.43 12.93
N GLN A 5 -6.93 6.86 12.86
CA GLN A 5 -7.56 7.27 11.61
C GLN A 5 -6.88 8.48 11.00
N ILE A 6 -6.55 9.49 11.80
CA ILE A 6 -5.82 10.69 11.35
C ILE A 6 -4.43 10.30 10.82
N SER A 7 -3.72 9.46 11.59
CA SER A 7 -2.40 8.96 11.18
C SER A 7 -2.43 8.26 9.82
N LYS A 8 -3.38 7.35 9.65
CA LYS A 8 -3.57 6.59 8.41
C LYS A 8 -3.95 7.48 7.23
N LEU A 9 -4.89 8.41 7.45
CA LEU A 9 -5.46 9.24 6.40
C LEU A 9 -4.50 10.33 5.90
N LEU A 10 -3.79 10.98 6.82
CA LEU A 10 -2.89 12.10 6.52
C LEU A 10 -1.42 11.69 6.42
N ASP A 11 -1.13 10.42 6.63
CA ASP A 11 0.23 9.90 6.65
C ASP A 11 1.15 10.61 7.65
N VAL A 12 0.61 10.87 8.82
CA VAL A 12 1.33 11.54 9.90
C VAL A 12 1.66 10.52 10.99
N PRO A 13 2.94 10.39 11.38
CA PRO A 13 3.32 9.48 12.47
C PRO A 13 2.57 9.78 13.77
N ASP A 14 2.23 8.75 14.53
CA ASP A 14 1.56 8.89 15.83
C ASP A 14 2.29 9.80 16.81
N ARG A 15 3.62 9.80 16.76
CA ARG A 15 4.44 10.70 17.58
C ARG A 15 4.15 12.16 17.25
N THR A 16 4.09 12.49 15.96
CA THR A 16 3.79 13.84 15.49
C THR A 16 2.37 14.26 15.90
N LEU A 17 1.41 13.36 15.80
CA LEU A 17 0.03 13.64 16.23
C LEU A 17 -0.06 13.90 17.73
N ARG A 18 0.69 13.16 18.55
CA ARG A 18 0.77 13.43 19.99
C ARG A 18 1.38 14.81 20.28
N ASP A 19 2.36 15.22 19.51
CA ASP A 19 2.94 16.56 19.62
C ASP A 19 1.94 17.64 19.16
N TRP A 20 1.19 17.41 18.09
CA TRP A 20 0.13 18.32 17.65
C TRP A 20 -1.00 18.47 18.66
N LYS A 21 -1.37 17.42 19.34
CA LYS A 21 -2.37 17.46 20.41
C LYS A 21 -1.99 18.44 21.51
N LYS A 22 -0.70 18.63 21.76
CA LYS A 22 -0.18 19.57 22.75
C LYS A 22 0.10 20.96 22.17
N SER A 23 0.75 21.03 21.01
CA SER A 23 1.27 22.28 20.45
C SER A 23 0.33 22.93 19.41
N ARG A 24 -0.59 22.16 18.81
CA ARG A 24 -1.51 22.61 17.77
C ARG A 24 -2.94 22.16 18.06
N GLN A 25 -3.41 22.50 19.25
CA GLN A 25 -4.70 22.01 19.78
C GLN A 25 -5.90 22.32 18.87
N ARG A 26 -5.93 23.50 18.25
CA ARG A 26 -7.02 23.87 17.34
C ARG A 26 -7.05 23.00 16.08
N LEU A 27 -5.88 22.72 15.49
CA LEU A 27 -5.76 21.85 14.34
C LEU A 27 -6.18 20.43 14.71
N TYR A 28 -5.68 19.93 15.83
CA TYR A 28 -5.97 18.57 16.28
C TYR A 28 -7.48 18.38 16.58
N SER A 29 -8.10 19.34 17.27
CA SER A 29 -9.54 19.32 17.55
C SER A 29 -10.38 19.36 16.27
N LEU A 30 -9.96 20.11 15.26
CA LEU A 30 -10.62 20.13 13.97
C LEU A 30 -10.57 18.75 13.30
N LEU A 31 -9.40 18.09 13.31
CA LEU A 31 -9.23 16.76 12.75
C LEU A 31 -10.06 15.70 13.49
N GLU A 32 -10.15 15.79 14.82
CA GLU A 32 -11.02 14.91 15.62
C GLU A 32 -12.51 15.08 15.28
N SER A 33 -12.94 16.29 14.95
CA SER A 33 -14.35 16.61 14.67
C SER A 33 -14.82 16.15 13.29
N ILE A 34 -13.93 15.87 12.38
CA ILE A 34 -14.27 15.45 11.02
C ILE A 34 -14.56 13.95 10.98
N SER A 35 -15.60 13.55 10.25
CA SER A 35 -15.89 12.14 9.97
C SER A 35 -14.77 11.53 9.11
N TYR A 36 -14.38 10.30 9.44
CA TYR A 36 -13.38 9.57 8.65
C TYR A 36 -13.80 9.38 7.20
N ASP A 37 -15.06 9.01 6.98
CA ASP A 37 -15.60 8.78 5.64
C ASP A 37 -15.64 10.07 4.80
N ASP A 38 -16.08 11.18 5.39
CA ASP A 38 -16.09 12.48 4.71
C ASP A 38 -14.67 12.96 4.37
N ALA A 39 -13.74 12.77 5.29
CA ALA A 39 -12.34 13.15 5.07
C ALA A 39 -11.69 12.27 3.98
N LYS A 40 -11.95 10.97 4.01
CA LYS A 40 -11.47 10.00 3.02
C LYS A 40 -11.97 10.36 1.60
N GLU A 41 -13.24 10.68 1.47
CA GLU A 41 -13.84 11.11 0.20
C GLU A 41 -13.19 12.40 -0.33
N LYS A 42 -13.03 13.40 0.54
CA LYS A 42 -12.47 14.71 0.15
C LYS A 42 -11.02 14.65 -0.32
N ILE A 43 -10.20 13.83 0.30
CA ILE A 43 -8.78 13.70 -0.08
C ILE A 43 -8.52 12.51 -1.01
N ASN A 44 -9.59 11.85 -1.43
CA ASN A 44 -9.55 10.76 -2.40
C ASN A 44 -8.57 9.63 -2.04
N VAL A 45 -8.51 9.27 -0.76
CA VAL A 45 -7.67 8.17 -0.26
C VAL A 45 -8.40 6.85 -0.42
N VAL A 46 -7.71 5.88 -0.97
CA VAL A 46 -8.20 4.51 -1.16
C VAL A 46 -7.61 3.61 -0.09
N ASP A 47 -8.46 2.83 0.57
CA ASP A 47 -8.01 1.78 1.49
C ASP A 47 -7.73 0.47 0.74
N ILE A 48 -6.90 -0.39 1.33
CA ILE A 48 -6.53 -1.69 0.75
C ILE A 48 -7.72 -2.62 0.53
N ASP A 49 -8.78 -2.47 1.32
CA ASP A 49 -10.00 -3.28 1.22
C ASP A 49 -11.03 -2.69 0.25
N ASP A 50 -10.81 -1.48 -0.25
CA ASP A 50 -11.72 -0.83 -1.17
C ASP A 50 -11.72 -1.54 -2.54
N VAL A 51 -12.90 -1.58 -3.16
CA VAL A 51 -13.04 -1.96 -4.56
C VAL A 51 -12.88 -0.71 -5.41
N VAL A 52 -11.99 -0.75 -6.37
CA VAL A 52 -11.68 0.37 -7.26
C VAL A 52 -11.81 -0.03 -8.72
N ILE A 53 -11.96 0.95 -9.58
CA ILE A 53 -11.95 0.73 -11.03
C ILE A 53 -10.51 0.47 -11.47
N PHE A 54 -10.29 -0.70 -12.06
CA PHE A 54 -9.02 -1.12 -12.62
C PHE A 54 -9.04 -1.01 -14.14
N ASP A 55 -8.08 -0.28 -14.69
CA ASP A 55 -7.86 -0.19 -16.13
C ASP A 55 -6.49 -0.81 -16.47
N PRO A 56 -6.46 -1.96 -17.16
CA PRO A 56 -5.21 -2.65 -17.49
C PRO A 56 -4.30 -1.84 -18.41
N ARG A 57 -4.81 -0.83 -19.11
CA ARG A 57 -4.02 0.04 -19.99
C ARG A 57 -3.06 0.95 -19.25
N ASN A 58 -3.27 1.16 -17.95
CA ASN A 58 -2.39 1.97 -17.11
C ASN A 58 -1.11 1.23 -16.68
N TYR A 59 -1.04 -0.05 -16.95
CA TYR A 59 0.05 -0.95 -16.54
C TYR A 59 0.74 -1.58 -17.74
N SER A 60 1.95 -2.11 -17.55
CA SER A 60 2.74 -2.74 -18.60
C SER A 60 2.10 -4.01 -19.16
N ASN A 61 1.43 -4.78 -18.30
CA ASN A 61 0.74 -6.02 -18.63
C ASN A 61 -0.61 -6.10 -17.92
N ASN A 62 -1.58 -6.78 -18.52
CA ASN A 62 -2.82 -7.13 -17.84
C ASN A 62 -2.62 -8.40 -17.01
N LEU A 63 -2.48 -8.26 -15.70
CA LEU A 63 -2.37 -9.40 -14.77
C LEU A 63 -3.72 -9.99 -14.36
N PHE A 64 -4.82 -9.35 -14.71
CA PHE A 64 -6.18 -9.83 -14.51
C PHE A 64 -6.71 -10.39 -15.84
N TRP A 65 -6.07 -11.41 -16.33
CA TRP A 65 -6.27 -12.01 -17.66
C TRP A 65 -7.71 -12.45 -17.98
N GLN A 66 -8.54 -12.61 -16.96
CA GLN A 66 -9.97 -12.90 -17.12
C GLN A 66 -10.79 -11.71 -17.64
N THR A 67 -10.20 -10.50 -17.60
CA THR A 67 -10.86 -9.28 -18.04
C THR A 67 -9.90 -8.49 -18.92
N ASN A 68 -10.27 -8.31 -20.20
CA ASN A 68 -9.50 -7.46 -21.12
C ASN A 68 -9.91 -5.99 -21.06
N GLU A 69 -10.94 -5.66 -20.28
CA GLU A 69 -11.56 -4.36 -20.17
C GLU A 69 -11.41 -3.79 -18.77
N VAL A 70 -11.84 -2.55 -18.61
CA VAL A 70 -11.99 -1.90 -17.32
C VAL A 70 -12.92 -2.74 -16.41
N SER A 71 -12.47 -3.05 -15.22
CA SER A 71 -13.19 -3.90 -14.26
C SER A 71 -13.07 -3.35 -12.83
N GLU A 72 -13.91 -3.85 -11.93
CA GLU A 72 -13.79 -3.58 -10.50
C GLU A 72 -12.89 -4.64 -9.84
N GLN A 73 -11.86 -4.18 -9.14
CA GLN A 73 -10.90 -5.03 -8.42
C GLN A 73 -10.63 -4.45 -7.04
N LYS A 74 -10.30 -5.31 -6.09
CA LYS A 74 -9.83 -4.85 -4.78
C LYS A 74 -8.48 -4.17 -4.90
N ALA A 75 -8.29 -3.05 -4.22
CA ALA A 75 -7.04 -2.30 -4.21
C ALA A 75 -5.85 -3.20 -3.79
N TYR A 76 -6.03 -4.02 -2.75
CA TYR A 76 -5.01 -4.99 -2.32
C TYR A 76 -4.58 -5.93 -3.45
N ALA A 77 -5.53 -6.46 -4.21
CA ALA A 77 -5.24 -7.39 -5.31
C ALA A 77 -4.43 -6.72 -6.42
N ILE A 78 -4.79 -5.50 -6.79
CA ILE A 78 -4.06 -4.72 -7.80
C ILE A 78 -2.63 -4.48 -7.32
N ILE A 79 -2.45 -3.94 -6.13
CA ILE A 79 -1.13 -3.62 -5.57
C ILE A 79 -0.28 -4.88 -5.44
N SER A 80 -0.85 -5.93 -4.85
CA SER A 80 -0.15 -7.20 -4.64
C SER A 80 0.35 -7.82 -5.95
N ASN A 81 -0.49 -7.87 -6.97
CA ASN A 81 -0.13 -8.47 -8.25
C ASN A 81 0.95 -7.66 -8.98
N TYR A 82 0.83 -6.34 -9.04
CA TYR A 82 1.81 -5.51 -9.74
C TYR A 82 3.13 -5.32 -8.98
N LEU A 83 3.16 -5.46 -7.66
CA LEU A 83 4.43 -5.54 -6.92
C LEU A 83 5.23 -6.79 -7.28
N SER A 84 4.55 -7.88 -7.66
CA SER A 84 5.21 -9.13 -8.05
C SER A 84 5.99 -9.02 -9.36
N THR A 85 5.64 -8.10 -10.24
CA THR A 85 6.30 -7.92 -11.54
C THR A 85 7.68 -7.30 -11.40
N MET A 86 7.94 -6.62 -10.30
CA MET A 86 9.16 -5.82 -10.05
C MET A 86 9.44 -4.78 -11.15
N ASN A 87 8.43 -4.39 -11.90
CA ASN A 87 8.52 -3.38 -12.95
C ASN A 87 8.42 -1.99 -12.33
N ASP A 88 9.46 -1.18 -12.47
CA ASP A 88 9.54 0.17 -11.89
C ASP A 88 8.40 1.07 -12.34
N SER A 89 8.02 1.00 -13.61
CA SER A 89 6.91 1.78 -14.18
C SER A 89 5.57 1.43 -13.52
N ASP A 90 5.31 0.14 -13.33
CA ASP A 90 4.09 -0.34 -12.67
C ASP A 90 4.06 0.06 -11.19
N ILE A 91 5.19 -0.03 -10.50
CA ILE A 91 5.31 0.40 -9.10
C ILE A 91 5.03 1.90 -8.97
N LYS A 92 5.54 2.72 -9.86
CA LYS A 92 5.26 4.16 -9.91
C LYS A 92 3.78 4.45 -10.16
N THR A 93 3.15 3.70 -11.04
CA THR A 93 1.70 3.79 -11.30
C THR A 93 0.89 3.45 -10.05
N LEU A 94 1.27 2.40 -9.31
CA LEU A 94 0.66 2.05 -8.02
C LEU A 94 0.79 3.19 -7.00
N CYS A 95 1.98 3.78 -6.89
CA CYS A 95 2.22 4.89 -5.97
C CYS A 95 1.38 6.12 -6.32
N ASN A 96 1.22 6.42 -7.60
CA ASN A 96 0.38 7.53 -8.06
C ASN A 96 -1.10 7.29 -7.80
N GLN A 97 -1.57 6.06 -7.98
CA GLN A 97 -2.98 5.71 -7.81
C GLN A 97 -3.38 5.54 -6.34
N PHE A 98 -2.54 4.89 -5.54
CA PHE A 98 -2.89 4.47 -4.18
C PHE A 98 -2.13 5.22 -3.08
N GLY A 99 -1.02 5.87 -3.40
CA GLY A 99 -0.11 6.49 -2.43
C GLY A 99 0.98 5.54 -1.94
N LYS A 100 2.14 6.09 -1.64
CA LYS A 100 3.33 5.32 -1.21
C LYS A 100 3.08 4.44 0.00
N ASN A 101 2.37 4.94 0.99
CA ASN A 101 2.23 4.25 2.28
C ASN A 101 1.37 3.01 2.20
N ILE A 102 0.30 3.07 1.41
CA ILE A 102 -0.54 1.89 1.15
C ILE A 102 0.26 0.85 0.39
N VAL A 103 1.01 1.27 -0.64
CA VAL A 103 1.87 0.36 -1.41
C VAL A 103 2.95 -0.27 -0.53
N LYS A 104 3.62 0.50 0.32
CA LYS A 104 4.58 -0.02 1.30
C LYS A 104 3.95 -1.01 2.28
N SER A 105 2.75 -0.70 2.76
CA SER A 105 2.00 -1.55 3.69
C SER A 105 1.70 -2.91 3.07
N VAL A 106 1.27 -2.95 1.82
CA VAL A 106 1.01 -4.20 1.10
C VAL A 106 2.31 -4.98 0.84
N LEU A 107 3.37 -4.30 0.45
CA LEU A 107 4.69 -4.92 0.26
C LEU A 107 5.16 -5.61 1.54
N LYS A 108 5.12 -4.89 2.66
CA LYS A 108 5.51 -5.41 3.97
C LYS A 108 4.66 -6.61 4.40
N ASP A 109 3.35 -6.52 4.24
CA ASP A 109 2.42 -7.60 4.58
C ASP A 109 2.70 -8.88 3.78
N ARG A 110 2.94 -8.74 2.47
CA ARG A 110 3.27 -9.88 1.61
C ARG A 110 4.55 -10.57 2.04
N TYR A 111 5.63 -9.82 2.27
CA TYR A 111 6.91 -10.38 2.69
C TYR A 111 6.86 -10.97 4.10
N LYS A 112 6.12 -10.35 5.03
CA LYS A 112 5.88 -10.94 6.36
C LYS A 112 5.17 -12.28 6.27
N LYS A 113 4.13 -12.38 5.46
CA LYS A 113 3.38 -13.64 5.26
C LYS A 113 4.26 -14.72 4.61
N MET A 114 5.05 -14.34 3.61
CA MET A 114 5.99 -15.21 2.93
C MET A 114 7.04 -15.79 3.90
N TYR A 115 7.64 -14.95 4.73
CA TYR A 115 8.64 -15.39 5.72
C TYR A 115 8.00 -16.17 6.89
N ALA A 116 6.76 -15.89 7.26
CA ALA A 116 6.03 -16.69 8.24
C ALA A 116 5.73 -18.10 7.72
N GLN A 117 5.49 -18.25 6.41
CA GLN A 117 5.36 -19.53 5.74
C GLN A 117 6.69 -20.30 5.73
N GLY A 118 7.83 -19.59 5.65
CA GLY A 118 9.18 -20.16 5.71
C GLY A 118 9.76 -20.60 4.37
N TYR A 119 9.01 -20.49 3.28
CA TYR A 119 9.47 -20.85 1.93
C TYR A 119 8.74 -20.06 0.84
N ILE A 120 9.35 -20.02 -0.35
CA ILE A 120 8.71 -19.55 -1.59
C ILE A 120 8.56 -20.74 -2.53
N SER A 121 7.37 -20.95 -3.06
CA SER A 121 7.14 -21.92 -4.15
C SER A 121 7.34 -21.24 -5.50
N THR A 122 8.31 -21.75 -6.27
CA THR A 122 8.58 -21.26 -7.62
C THR A 122 8.95 -22.44 -8.53
N SER A 123 8.37 -22.49 -9.72
CA SER A 123 8.65 -23.55 -10.72
C SER A 123 8.54 -24.98 -10.18
N GLY A 124 7.58 -25.23 -9.28
CA GLY A 124 7.37 -26.53 -8.64
C GLY A 124 8.36 -26.90 -7.56
N MET A 125 9.23 -25.97 -7.16
CA MET A 125 10.20 -26.14 -6.08
C MET A 125 9.90 -25.18 -4.92
N ASP A 126 10.04 -25.68 -3.69
CA ASP A 126 9.98 -24.86 -2.49
C ASP A 126 11.40 -24.41 -2.10
N ILE A 127 11.62 -23.09 -2.13
CA ILE A 127 12.88 -22.49 -1.74
C ILE A 127 12.75 -22.00 -0.29
N PRO A 128 13.54 -22.55 0.66
CA PRO A 128 13.45 -22.12 2.05
C PRO A 128 13.90 -20.66 2.21
N LEU A 129 13.22 -19.94 3.08
CA LEU A 129 13.55 -18.57 3.48
C LEU A 129 14.18 -18.57 4.86
N SER A 130 15.28 -17.83 5.00
CA SER A 130 15.97 -17.64 6.29
C SER A 130 16.19 -16.16 6.57
N GLY A 131 16.28 -15.80 7.85
CA GLY A 131 16.52 -14.43 8.30
C GLY A 131 15.25 -13.60 8.37
N LYS A 132 15.42 -12.27 8.31
CA LYS A 132 14.32 -11.30 8.40
C LYS A 132 13.87 -10.87 7.00
N TYR A 133 12.56 -10.63 6.83
CA TYR A 133 11.99 -10.20 5.55
C TYR A 133 12.59 -8.88 5.04
N ASP A 134 12.92 -7.95 5.93
CA ASP A 134 13.48 -6.63 5.61
C ASP A 134 14.94 -6.68 5.13
N GLN A 135 15.60 -7.84 5.22
CA GLN A 135 16.93 -8.09 4.67
C GLN A 135 16.89 -8.73 3.26
N ASN A 136 15.72 -9.08 2.76
CA ASN A 136 15.56 -9.64 1.42
C ASN A 136 15.92 -8.59 0.34
N GLU A 137 16.76 -8.97 -0.62
CA GLU A 137 17.25 -8.05 -1.67
C GLU A 137 16.12 -7.55 -2.58
N MET A 138 15.18 -8.41 -2.94
CA MET A 138 14.02 -8.03 -3.75
C MET A 138 13.11 -7.05 -3.00
N TYR A 139 12.89 -7.29 -1.71
CA TYR A 139 12.15 -6.38 -0.84
C TYR A 139 12.79 -4.98 -0.80
N LYS A 140 14.10 -4.93 -0.58
CA LYS A 140 14.87 -3.68 -0.56
C LYS A 140 14.81 -2.94 -1.89
N GLN A 141 14.92 -3.66 -3.00
CA GLN A 141 14.87 -3.10 -4.35
C GLN A 141 13.50 -2.46 -4.62
N VAL A 142 12.41 -3.17 -4.37
CA VAL A 142 11.05 -2.66 -4.56
C VAL A 142 10.78 -1.49 -3.61
N LEU A 143 11.19 -1.58 -2.35
CA LEU A 143 11.05 -0.51 -1.38
C LEU A 143 11.79 0.76 -1.83
N GLY A 144 12.98 0.62 -2.42
CA GLY A 144 13.74 1.72 -3.00
C GLY A 144 12.97 2.44 -4.10
N VAL A 145 12.35 1.70 -5.02
CA VAL A 145 11.51 2.28 -6.08
C VAL A 145 10.31 3.03 -5.50
N ILE A 146 9.64 2.46 -4.49
CA ILE A 146 8.51 3.13 -3.82
C ILE A 146 8.96 4.42 -3.14
N ASN A 147 10.10 4.42 -2.48
CA ASN A 147 10.63 5.61 -1.80
C ASN A 147 10.99 6.74 -2.76
N ASP A 148 11.35 6.41 -4.01
CA ASP A 148 11.69 7.38 -5.06
C ASP A 148 10.46 7.92 -5.81
N CYS A 149 9.29 7.43 -5.53
CA CYS A 149 8.04 7.91 -6.15
C CYS A 149 7.70 9.35 -5.81
#